data_27e740d755ec22a0d7f5135ddad215bc
#
_entry.id   27e740d755ec22a0d7f5135ddad215bc
#
_cell.length_a   1.000
_cell.length_b   1.000
_cell.length_c   1.000
_cell.angle_alpha   90.00
_cell.angle_beta   90.00
_cell.angle_gamma   90.00
#
_symmetry.space_group_name_H-M   'P 1'
#
loop_
_entity.id
_entity.type
_entity.pdbx_description
1 polymer ?
#
loop_
_entity_poly.entity_id
_entity_poly.type
_entity_poly.pdbx_seq_one_letter_code
_entity_poly.pdbx_strand_id
1 'polypeptide(L)'
;DGADDQMISPAAEGALGNVYAHLNQLDKAVSHLKKAAEKADNNSLSPTFLIQAGEILESQGKKADALKLYQQVKDKYFNSMQYQTIDAYIERCKE
;
A
#
# COMPACT_ATOMS: atom_id res chain seq x y z
N ASP A 1 2.15 -19.20 -9.05
CA ASP A 1 0.76 -19.38 -9.47
C ASP A 1 -0.19 -18.94 -8.36
N GLY A 2 -1.50 -18.98 -8.62
CA GLY A 2 -2.50 -18.50 -7.67
C GLY A 2 -2.53 -19.27 -6.36
N ALA A 3 -2.20 -20.55 -6.39
CA ALA A 3 -2.18 -21.38 -5.18
C ALA A 3 -1.05 -20.94 -4.25
N ASP A 4 0.12 -20.66 -4.81
CA ASP A 4 1.25 -20.17 -4.02
C ASP A 4 0.94 -18.81 -3.40
N ASP A 5 0.31 -17.92 -4.16
CA ASP A 5 -0.08 -16.60 -3.65
C ASP A 5 -1.04 -16.71 -2.48
N GLN A 6 -1.97 -17.66 -2.53
CA GLN A 6 -2.93 -17.85 -1.44
C GLN A 6 -2.29 -18.39 -0.17
N MET A 7 -1.16 -19.08 -0.30
CA MET A 7 -0.46 -19.64 0.85
C MET A 7 0.44 -18.63 1.56
N ILE A 8 0.73 -17.51 0.92
CA ILE A 8 1.57 -16.46 1.52
C ILE A 8 0.68 -15.55 2.36
N SER A 9 1.02 -15.39 3.64
CA SER A 9 0.25 -14.53 4.54
C SER A 9 0.38 -13.06 4.15
N PRO A 10 -0.59 -12.21 4.56
CA PRO A 10 -0.46 -10.77 4.32
C PRO A 10 0.83 -10.18 4.87
N ALA A 11 1.23 -10.58 6.07
CA ALA A 11 2.47 -10.09 6.68
C ALA A 11 3.69 -10.48 5.85
N ALA A 12 3.74 -11.71 5.36
CA ALA A 12 4.84 -12.19 4.54
C ALA A 12 4.87 -11.46 3.19
N GLU A 13 3.70 -11.23 2.61
CA GLU A 13 3.59 -10.48 1.35
C GLU A 13 4.10 -9.05 1.53
N GLY A 14 3.72 -8.40 2.64
CA GLY A 14 4.21 -7.07 2.97
C GLY A 14 5.71 -7.04 3.18
N ALA A 15 6.26 -8.07 3.84
CA ALA A 15 7.69 -8.19 4.04
C ALA A 15 8.44 -8.31 2.71
N LEU A 16 7.89 -9.07 1.76
CA LEU A 16 8.46 -9.16 0.42
C LEU A 16 8.48 -7.79 -0.26
N GLY A 17 7.39 -7.03 -0.12
CA GLY A 17 7.35 -5.68 -0.66
C GLY A 17 8.48 -4.82 -0.11
N ASN A 18 8.72 -4.89 1.19
CA ASN A 18 9.78 -4.11 1.83
C ASN A 18 11.17 -4.58 1.36
N VAL A 19 11.37 -5.87 1.15
CA VAL A 19 12.64 -6.39 0.61
C VAL A 19 12.89 -5.81 -0.78
N TYR A 20 11.88 -5.84 -1.65
CA TYR A 20 12.03 -5.28 -2.98
C TYR A 20 12.30 -3.78 -2.96
N ALA A 21 11.68 -3.06 -2.01
CA ALA A 21 11.95 -1.63 -1.85
C ALA A 21 13.42 -1.38 -1.49
N HIS A 22 13.97 -2.18 -0.59
CA HIS A 22 15.38 -2.08 -0.22
C HIS A 22 16.31 -2.40 -1.39
N LEU A 23 15.88 -3.29 -2.27
CA LEU A 23 16.65 -3.64 -3.47
C LEU A 23 16.43 -2.64 -4.60
N ASN A 24 15.68 -1.58 -4.34
CA ASN A 24 15.32 -0.56 -5.32
C ASN A 24 14.54 -1.13 -6.52
N GLN A 25 13.82 -2.21 -6.30
CA GLN A 25 12.91 -2.78 -7.29
C GLN A 25 11.49 -2.29 -6.95
N LEU A 26 11.24 -1.02 -7.24
CA LEU A 26 10.08 -0.32 -6.70
C LEU A 26 8.74 -0.81 -7.28
N ASP A 27 8.72 -1.21 -8.55
CA ASP A 27 7.49 -1.74 -9.15
C ASP A 27 7.05 -3.03 -8.47
N LYS A 28 8.02 -3.91 -8.16
CA LYS A 28 7.72 -5.15 -7.46
C LYS A 28 7.29 -4.87 -6.02
N ALA A 29 7.95 -3.89 -5.38
CA ALA A 29 7.59 -3.50 -4.01
C ALA A 29 6.13 -3.07 -3.95
N VAL A 30 5.70 -2.19 -4.85
CA VAL A 30 4.32 -1.72 -4.90
C VAL A 30 3.36 -2.89 -5.13
N SER A 31 3.68 -3.77 -6.06
CA SER A 31 2.83 -4.92 -6.39
C SER A 31 2.60 -5.81 -5.16
N HIS A 32 3.67 -6.14 -4.43
CA HIS A 32 3.54 -7.00 -3.25
C HIS A 32 2.83 -6.30 -2.10
N LEU A 33 3.06 -5.00 -1.91
CA LEU A 33 2.37 -4.25 -0.86
C LEU A 33 0.86 -4.17 -1.15
N LYS A 34 0.48 -3.98 -2.41
CA LYS A 34 -0.94 -3.97 -2.79
C LYS A 34 -1.58 -5.34 -2.56
N LYS A 35 -0.87 -6.41 -2.91
CA LYS A 35 -1.36 -7.76 -2.63
C LYS A 35 -1.53 -8.00 -1.14
N ALA A 36 -0.57 -7.53 -0.33
CA ALA A 36 -0.66 -7.67 1.12
C ALA A 36 -1.91 -6.96 1.65
N ALA A 37 -2.20 -5.77 1.16
CA ALA A 37 -3.38 -5.02 1.57
C ALA A 37 -4.66 -5.77 1.20
N GLU A 38 -4.73 -6.33 0.00
CA GLU A 38 -5.90 -7.08 -0.46
C GLU A 38 -6.11 -8.35 0.34
N LYS A 39 -5.03 -9.07 0.64
CA LYS A 39 -5.11 -10.30 1.43
C LYS A 39 -5.56 -10.05 2.85
N ALA A 40 -5.04 -8.99 3.47
CA ALA A 40 -5.40 -8.64 4.85
C ALA A 40 -6.83 -8.12 4.93
N ASP A 41 -7.17 -7.18 4.10
CA ASP A 41 -8.48 -6.54 4.00
C ASP A 41 -9.07 -6.22 5.37
N ASN A 42 -8.29 -5.52 6.18
CA ASN A 42 -8.73 -5.11 7.51
C ASN A 42 -8.13 -3.75 7.88
N ASN A 43 -8.71 -3.11 8.92
CA ASN A 43 -8.32 -1.76 9.32
C ASN A 43 -6.95 -1.70 10.01
N SER A 44 -6.39 -2.83 10.40
CA SER A 44 -5.09 -2.86 11.09
C SER A 44 -3.91 -2.90 10.15
N LEU A 45 -4.00 -3.71 9.09
CA LEU A 45 -2.86 -3.98 8.21
C LEU A 45 -2.96 -3.30 6.86
N SER A 46 -4.15 -3.34 6.24
CA SER A 46 -4.31 -2.87 4.87
C SER A 46 -3.95 -1.40 4.68
N PRO A 47 -4.38 -0.48 5.59
CA PRO A 47 -4.00 0.93 5.41
C PRO A 47 -2.49 1.14 5.44
N THR A 48 -1.79 0.43 6.31
CA THR A 48 -0.33 0.55 6.39
C THR A 48 0.33 0.16 5.07
N PHE A 49 -0.09 -0.98 4.51
CA PHE A 49 0.49 -1.44 3.24
C PHE A 49 0.15 -0.50 2.09
N LEU A 50 -1.08 0.02 2.05
CA LEU A 50 -1.48 0.95 1.00
C LEU A 50 -0.71 2.26 1.07
N ILE A 51 -0.49 2.78 2.28
CA ILE A 51 0.28 4.02 2.45
C ILE A 51 1.73 3.79 2.04
N GLN A 52 2.32 2.67 2.43
CA GLN A 52 3.70 2.35 2.03
C GLN A 52 3.82 2.29 0.51
N ALA A 53 2.89 1.63 -0.15
CA ALA A 53 2.89 1.55 -1.62
C ALA A 53 2.69 2.94 -2.24
N GLY A 54 1.81 3.74 -1.66
CA GLY A 54 1.58 5.11 -2.14
C GLY A 54 2.81 5.97 -2.03
N GLU A 55 3.54 5.85 -0.92
CA GLU A 55 4.77 6.64 -0.73
C GLU A 55 5.84 6.25 -1.76
N ILE A 56 5.94 4.97 -2.10
CA ILE A 56 6.86 4.53 -3.14
C ILE A 56 6.45 5.13 -4.49
N LEU A 57 5.15 5.09 -4.80
CA LEU A 57 4.66 5.66 -6.04
C LEU A 57 4.93 7.16 -6.13
N GLU A 58 4.76 7.89 -5.02
CA GLU A 58 5.09 9.32 -4.99
C GLU A 58 6.58 9.53 -5.29
N SER A 59 7.46 8.69 -4.72
CA SER A 59 8.90 8.82 -4.95
C SER A 59 9.25 8.59 -6.42
N GLN A 60 8.42 7.86 -7.14
CA GLN A 60 8.59 7.64 -8.57
C GLN A 60 7.93 8.72 -9.43
N GLY A 61 7.33 9.72 -8.81
CA GLY A 61 6.60 10.76 -9.54
C GLY A 61 5.22 10.32 -10.01
N LYS A 62 4.72 9.18 -9.52
CA LYS A 62 3.43 8.63 -9.94
C LYS A 62 2.34 9.04 -8.95
N LYS A 63 2.12 10.35 -8.85
CA LYS A 63 1.19 10.91 -7.85
C LYS A 63 -0.24 10.46 -8.07
N ALA A 64 -0.68 10.32 -9.31
CA ALA A 64 -2.05 9.88 -9.60
C ALA A 64 -2.29 8.46 -9.08
N ASP A 65 -1.33 7.57 -9.25
CA ASP A 65 -1.44 6.20 -8.75
C ASP A 65 -1.41 6.16 -7.24
N ALA A 66 -0.53 6.97 -6.62
CA ALA A 66 -0.47 7.09 -5.17
C ALA A 66 -1.80 7.58 -4.61
N LEU A 67 -2.39 8.59 -5.26
CA LEU A 67 -3.67 9.15 -4.84
C LEU A 67 -4.76 8.07 -4.78
N LYS A 68 -4.79 7.18 -5.76
CA LYS A 68 -5.78 6.10 -5.78
C LYS A 68 -5.66 5.22 -4.53
N LEU A 69 -4.44 4.91 -4.12
CA LEU A 69 -4.23 4.08 -2.93
C LEU A 69 -4.60 4.82 -1.65
N TYR A 70 -4.29 6.10 -1.57
CA TYR A 70 -4.67 6.91 -0.40
C TYR A 70 -6.18 7.07 -0.32
N GLN A 71 -6.86 7.28 -1.46
CA GLN A 71 -8.32 7.34 -1.51
C GLN A 71 -8.93 6.03 -1.02
N GLN A 72 -8.32 4.92 -1.37
CA GLN A 72 -8.78 3.61 -0.94
C GLN A 72 -8.73 3.47 0.59
N VAL A 73 -7.67 4.01 1.21
CA VAL A 73 -7.58 4.04 2.68
C VAL A 73 -8.74 4.85 3.26
N LYS A 74 -9.00 6.03 2.69
CA LYS A 74 -10.04 6.92 3.16
C LYS A 74 -11.43 6.28 3.01
N ASP A 75 -11.69 5.64 1.87
CA ASP A 75 -13.01 5.13 1.56
C ASP A 75 -13.29 3.77 2.20
N LYS A 76 -12.29 2.90 2.26
CA LYS A 76 -12.47 1.52 2.72
C LYS A 76 -12.08 1.28 4.16
N TYR A 77 -11.11 2.03 4.66
CA TYR A 77 -10.53 1.80 5.99
C TYR A 77 -10.69 3.01 6.89
N PHE A 78 -11.89 3.57 6.91
CA PHE A 78 -12.18 4.79 7.65
C PHE A 78 -12.12 4.60 9.16
N ASN A 79 -12.13 3.37 9.67
CA ASN A 79 -11.98 3.09 11.10
C ASN A 79 -10.52 2.85 11.51
N SER A 80 -9.57 3.11 10.61
CA SER A 80 -8.16 2.90 10.91
C SER A 80 -7.55 4.14 11.56
N MET A 81 -6.43 3.93 12.23
CA MET A 81 -5.66 5.05 12.79
C MET A 81 -5.15 5.97 11.68
N GLN A 82 -4.84 5.41 10.53
CA GLN A 82 -4.33 6.14 9.38
C GLN A 82 -5.37 7.09 8.78
N TYR A 83 -6.65 6.86 9.04
CA TYR A 83 -7.70 7.72 8.51
C TYR A 83 -7.53 9.17 8.95
N GLN A 84 -7.02 9.39 10.16
CA GLN A 84 -6.86 10.75 10.69
C GLN A 84 -5.80 11.55 9.93
N THR A 85 -4.82 10.88 9.32
CA THR A 85 -3.72 11.55 8.63
C THR A 85 -3.79 11.40 7.12
N ILE A 86 -4.73 10.59 6.60
CA ILE A 86 -4.76 10.25 5.17
C ILE A 86 -5.00 11.48 4.29
N ASP A 87 -5.74 12.47 4.79
CA ASP A 87 -6.01 13.68 4.00
C ASP A 87 -4.73 14.44 3.67
N ALA A 88 -3.73 14.42 4.56
CA ALA A 88 -2.45 15.07 4.28
C ALA A 88 -1.75 14.40 3.10
N TYR A 89 -1.80 13.09 3.04
CA TYR A 89 -1.22 12.35 1.90
C TYR A 89 -1.97 12.65 0.61
N ILE A 90 -3.29 12.71 0.68
CA ILE A 90 -4.13 12.99 -0.48
C ILE A 90 -3.83 14.40 -1.02
N GLU A 91 -3.79 15.40 -0.14
CA GLU A 91 -3.52 16.78 -0.55
C GLU A 91 -2.14 16.91 -1.18
N ARG A 92 -1.15 16.20 -0.66
CA ARG A 92 0.19 16.21 -1.22
C ARG A 92 0.22 15.73 -2.67
N CYS A 93 -0.62 14.75 -2.99
CA CYS A 93 -0.70 14.21 -4.35
C CYS A 93 -1.41 15.16 -5.32
N LYS A 94 -2.19 16.09 -4.81
CA LYS A 94 -2.90 17.06 -5.65
C LYS A 94 -2.04 18.25 -6.04
N GLU A 95 -0.90 18.41 -5.43
CA GLU A 95 0.04 19.47 -5.75
C GLU A 95 0.84 19.07 -7.00
#